data_1d3840c46f8ed3cb9a2229a052cafb4a
#
_entry.id   1d3840c46f8ed3cb9a2229a052cafb4a
#
_cell.length_a   1.000
_cell.length_b   1.000
_cell.length_c   1.000
_cell.angle_alpha   90.00
_cell.angle_beta   90.00
_cell.angle_gamma   90.00
#
_symmetry.space_group_name_H-M   'P 1'
#
loop_
_entity.id
_entity.type
_entity.pdbx_description
1 polymer ?
#
loop_
_entity_poly.entity_id
_entity_poly.type
_entity_poly.pdbx_seq_one_letter_code
_entity_poly.pdbx_strand_id
1 'polypeptide(L)'
;MNPNDILNNENLNYGIIGNCKSAALINADSSIDWCCLPQFDSPSIFANILDNDIGGSFKILCDPSYALNQNYCNKTSILITNFSNKTNEFEVLDFMPRYQNESGVYYSPPEIIRFFKLIKGKPKFNILYDPRLEYSNGETNNFIKDDFIVSVVDYENHDTLYLYTDFDKSKFLNNEELVLEKDHFVSITYYEKINSFNIEDSLFEFEKTKVYWRNWCAKTPSFELYNDQIIRSAITLKLLTFEKTGAVLAAATTSLP
;
A
#
# COMPACT_ATOMS: atom_id res chain seq x y z
N MET A 1 30.54 -11.01 -7.19
CA MET A 1 29.49 -10.12 -7.68
C MET A 1 30.13 -9.02 -8.51
N ASN A 2 29.69 -8.84 -9.73
CA ASN A 2 30.26 -7.83 -10.63
C ASN A 2 29.65 -6.47 -10.21
N PRO A 3 30.43 -5.39 -10.01
CA PRO A 3 29.89 -4.06 -9.65
C PRO A 3 28.84 -3.52 -10.63
N ASN A 4 28.81 -4.02 -11.85
CA ASN A 4 27.82 -3.65 -12.86
C ASN A 4 26.46 -4.35 -12.73
N ASP A 5 26.36 -5.42 -11.90
CA ASP A 5 25.08 -6.12 -11.65
C ASP A 5 24.25 -5.39 -10.59
N ILE A 6 24.88 -4.55 -9.77
CA ILE A 6 24.23 -3.74 -8.74
C ILE A 6 23.52 -2.52 -9.37
N LEU A 7 24.03 -2.00 -10.49
CA LEU A 7 23.50 -0.79 -11.14
C LEU A 7 22.29 -1.02 -12.08
N ASN A 8 21.93 -2.26 -12.36
CA ASN A 8 20.89 -2.58 -13.36
C ASN A 8 19.48 -2.79 -12.79
N ASN A 9 19.29 -2.67 -11.47
CA ASN A 9 17.97 -2.87 -10.82
C ASN A 9 17.45 -1.66 -10.04
N GLU A 10 18.10 -0.50 -10.14
CA GLU A 10 17.69 0.70 -9.41
C GLU A 10 16.65 1.51 -10.19
N ASN A 11 15.51 0.92 -10.49
CA ASN A 11 14.36 1.71 -10.90
C ASN A 11 13.68 2.27 -9.65
N LEU A 12 14.17 3.42 -9.16
CA LEU A 12 13.58 4.17 -8.02
C LEU A 12 12.24 4.82 -8.37
N ASN A 13 11.50 4.29 -9.34
CA ASN A 13 10.19 4.77 -9.73
C ASN A 13 9.13 4.22 -8.79
N TYR A 14 8.98 4.86 -7.64
CA TYR A 14 7.99 4.51 -6.62
C TYR A 14 6.87 5.52 -6.53
N GLY A 15 5.63 5.02 -6.47
CA GLY A 15 4.51 5.75 -5.91
C GLY A 15 4.53 5.71 -4.38
N ILE A 16 4.12 6.81 -3.73
CA ILE A 16 3.99 6.89 -2.28
C ILE A 16 2.53 7.03 -1.87
N ILE A 17 2.07 6.21 -0.96
CA ILE A 17 0.80 6.37 -0.25
C ILE A 17 1.07 6.62 1.24
N GLY A 18 0.13 7.22 1.96
CA GLY A 18 0.31 7.43 3.40
C GLY A 18 -0.79 8.27 4.03
N ASN A 19 -0.73 8.35 5.37
CA ASN A 19 -1.76 8.99 6.19
C ASN A 19 -1.22 9.98 7.22
N CYS A 20 -0.02 10.50 7.04
CA CYS A 20 0.69 11.41 7.97
C CYS A 20 1.10 10.76 9.31
N LYS A 21 1.01 9.44 9.43
CA LYS A 21 1.59 8.65 10.53
C LYS A 21 2.56 7.61 10.00
N SER A 22 2.26 7.07 8.84
CA SER A 22 3.08 6.13 8.11
C SER A 22 2.92 6.33 6.61
N ALA A 23 3.80 5.69 5.84
CA ALA A 23 3.75 5.65 4.39
C ALA A 23 4.20 4.28 3.86
N ALA A 24 3.75 3.95 2.65
CA ALA A 24 4.24 2.82 1.90
C ALA A 24 4.74 3.26 0.52
N LEU A 25 5.80 2.62 0.04
CA LEU A 25 6.36 2.81 -1.30
C LEU A 25 5.95 1.63 -2.18
N ILE A 26 5.37 1.96 -3.32
CA ILE A 26 4.82 1.00 -4.27
C ILE A 26 5.54 1.19 -5.59
N ASN A 27 6.21 0.16 -6.08
CA ASN A 27 6.95 0.23 -7.33
C ASN A 27 6.02 0.22 -8.56
N ALA A 28 6.60 0.38 -9.74
CA ALA A 28 5.86 0.42 -11.00
C ALA A 28 5.09 -0.88 -11.31
N ASP A 29 5.49 -2.01 -10.72
CA ASP A 29 4.84 -3.31 -10.85
C ASP A 29 3.76 -3.56 -9.78
N SER A 30 3.37 -2.49 -9.04
CA SER A 30 2.39 -2.56 -7.94
C SER A 30 2.83 -3.41 -6.75
N SER A 31 4.13 -3.61 -6.55
CA SER A 31 4.68 -4.21 -5.33
C SER A 31 4.82 -3.17 -4.23
N ILE A 32 4.34 -3.47 -3.03
CA ILE A 32 4.69 -2.71 -1.82
C ILE A 32 6.05 -3.20 -1.37
N ASP A 33 7.08 -2.38 -1.55
CA ASP A 33 8.48 -2.73 -1.29
C ASP A 33 9.03 -2.06 -0.03
N TRP A 34 8.29 -1.11 0.53
CA TRP A 34 8.62 -0.46 1.79
C TRP A 34 7.37 -0.06 2.55
N CYS A 35 7.31 -0.39 3.82
CA CYS A 35 6.34 0.15 4.76
C CYS A 35 6.77 -0.09 6.19
N CYS A 36 6.64 0.94 7.04
CA CYS A 36 6.77 0.87 8.49
C CYS A 36 5.41 1.05 9.13
N LEU A 37 5.00 0.20 10.03
CA LEU A 37 3.77 0.32 10.81
C LEU A 37 4.06 0.09 12.30
N PRO A 38 3.40 0.82 13.22
CA PRO A 38 2.26 1.74 13.00
C PRO A 38 2.65 3.17 12.62
N GLN A 39 3.93 3.54 12.65
CA GLN A 39 4.42 4.90 12.42
C GLN A 39 5.66 4.88 11.52
N PHE A 40 6.11 6.06 11.06
CA PHE A 40 7.30 6.21 10.20
C PHE A 40 8.58 5.67 10.81
N ASP A 41 8.74 5.77 12.14
CA ASP A 41 9.91 5.35 12.93
C ASP A 41 9.76 3.94 13.54
N SER A 42 8.71 3.24 13.18
CA SER A 42 8.48 1.85 13.60
C SER A 42 9.28 0.86 12.75
N PRO A 43 9.47 -0.38 13.21
CA PRO A 43 10.04 -1.44 12.38
C PRO A 43 9.31 -1.59 11.05
N SER A 44 10.06 -1.95 10.01
CA SER A 44 9.46 -2.24 8.71
C SER A 44 8.69 -3.55 8.73
N ILE A 45 7.59 -3.58 7.97
CA ILE A 45 6.83 -4.79 7.67
C ILE A 45 7.10 -5.31 6.25
N PHE A 46 7.52 -4.40 5.37
CA PHE A 46 8.06 -4.68 4.04
C PHE A 46 9.30 -3.82 3.84
N ALA A 47 10.38 -4.41 3.39
CA ALA A 47 11.68 -3.76 3.17
C ALA A 47 12.45 -4.31 1.95
N ASN A 48 11.73 -4.79 0.92
CA ASN A 48 12.30 -5.33 -0.32
C ASN A 48 13.23 -4.31 -1.02
N ILE A 49 13.03 -3.01 -0.81
CA ILE A 49 13.89 -1.94 -1.31
C ILE A 49 15.30 -1.98 -0.67
N LEU A 50 15.45 -2.52 0.53
CA LEU A 50 16.74 -2.69 1.22
C LEU A 50 17.43 -3.98 0.83
N ASP A 51 16.64 -5.06 0.76
CA ASP A 51 17.14 -6.39 0.49
C ASP A 51 16.04 -7.22 -0.17
N ASN A 52 16.28 -7.64 -1.40
CA ASN A 52 15.31 -8.39 -2.19
C ASN A 52 15.07 -9.82 -1.68
N ASP A 53 16.00 -10.38 -0.92
CA ASP A 53 15.94 -11.77 -0.47
C ASP A 53 15.24 -11.90 0.89
N ILE A 54 15.50 -10.95 1.80
CA ILE A 54 15.00 -11.04 3.17
C ILE A 54 14.04 -9.90 3.57
N GLY A 55 13.94 -8.84 2.78
CA GLY A 55 13.16 -7.64 3.13
C GLY A 55 11.66 -7.83 3.11
N GLY A 56 11.18 -8.79 2.34
CA GLY A 56 9.75 -9.05 2.18
C GLY A 56 9.00 -7.99 1.37
N SER A 57 7.86 -8.37 0.81
CA SER A 57 7.05 -7.50 -0.05
C SER A 57 5.62 -7.99 -0.21
N PHE A 58 4.78 -7.15 -0.81
CA PHE A 58 3.45 -7.55 -1.26
C PHE A 58 3.31 -7.33 -2.76
N LYS A 59 3.44 -8.39 -3.57
CA LYS A 59 3.47 -8.33 -5.04
C LYS A 59 2.19 -8.90 -5.65
N ILE A 60 1.80 -8.31 -6.80
CA ILE A 60 0.77 -8.85 -7.69
C ILE A 60 1.50 -9.38 -8.92
N LEU A 61 1.38 -10.68 -9.17
CA LEU A 61 2.10 -11.37 -10.22
C LEU A 61 1.14 -11.70 -11.35
N CYS A 62 1.20 -10.93 -12.43
CA CYS A 62 0.41 -11.11 -13.63
C CYS A 62 1.22 -11.73 -14.76
N ASP A 63 0.51 -12.30 -15.75
CA ASP A 63 1.13 -12.72 -17.01
C ASP A 63 1.85 -11.53 -17.68
N PRO A 64 3.03 -11.74 -18.31
CA PRO A 64 3.79 -10.69 -18.99
C PRO A 64 3.05 -9.94 -20.11
N SER A 65 1.90 -10.45 -20.57
CA SER A 65 1.05 -9.75 -21.55
C SER A 65 0.34 -8.51 -21.01
N TYR A 66 0.30 -8.32 -19.68
CA TYR A 66 -0.29 -7.14 -19.10
C TYR A 66 0.64 -5.94 -19.22
N ALA A 67 0.11 -4.84 -19.77
CA ALA A 67 0.71 -3.52 -19.65
C ALA A 67 0.27 -2.89 -18.33
N LEU A 68 1.21 -2.28 -17.62
CA LEU A 68 0.95 -1.58 -16.36
C LEU A 68 1.08 -0.07 -16.56
N ASN A 69 0.16 0.67 -15.97
CA ASN A 69 0.19 2.12 -15.94
C ASN A 69 -0.20 2.61 -14.53
N GLN A 70 0.66 3.40 -13.91
CA GLN A 70 0.48 3.85 -12.54
C GLN A 70 0.27 5.37 -12.49
N ASN A 71 -0.81 5.79 -11.85
CA ASN A 71 -1.19 7.19 -11.69
C ASN A 71 -1.85 7.43 -10.33
N TYR A 72 -1.85 8.67 -9.87
CA TYR A 72 -2.63 9.04 -8.69
C TYR A 72 -4.07 9.39 -9.04
N CYS A 73 -5.01 8.98 -8.19
CA CYS A 73 -6.34 9.56 -8.19
C CYS A 73 -6.23 11.09 -8.01
N ASN A 74 -6.91 11.84 -8.86
CA ASN A 74 -6.74 13.29 -8.97
C ASN A 74 -6.85 14.00 -7.60
N LYS A 75 -5.82 14.76 -7.24
CA LYS A 75 -5.67 15.54 -5.99
C LYS A 75 -5.78 14.68 -4.71
N THR A 76 -5.21 13.49 -4.74
CA THR A 76 -5.17 12.58 -3.58
C THR A 76 -3.81 11.93 -3.40
N SER A 77 -3.62 11.20 -2.29
CA SER A 77 -2.51 10.26 -2.08
C SER A 77 -2.89 8.83 -2.42
N ILE A 78 -3.99 8.61 -3.13
CA ILE A 78 -4.45 7.29 -3.56
C ILE A 78 -3.76 6.95 -4.87
N LEU A 79 -3.02 5.88 -4.90
CA LEU A 79 -2.31 5.39 -6.09
C LEU A 79 -3.19 4.38 -6.83
N ILE A 80 -3.24 4.48 -8.14
CA ILE A 80 -3.99 3.57 -9.01
C ILE A 80 -3.01 2.93 -9.97
N THR A 81 -2.90 1.61 -9.93
CA THR A 81 -2.18 0.83 -10.93
C THR A 81 -3.20 0.11 -11.82
N ASN A 82 -3.23 0.47 -13.10
CA ASN A 82 -4.04 -0.20 -14.11
C ASN A 82 -3.23 -1.34 -14.74
N PHE A 83 -3.83 -2.51 -14.77
CA PHE A 83 -3.34 -3.72 -15.42
C PHE A 83 -4.22 -4.03 -16.61
N SER A 84 -3.70 -3.98 -17.82
CA SER A 84 -4.50 -4.19 -19.02
C SER A 84 -3.80 -5.05 -20.07
N ASN A 85 -4.58 -5.91 -20.72
CA ASN A 85 -4.19 -6.62 -21.94
C ASN A 85 -5.36 -6.63 -22.92
N LYS A 86 -5.26 -7.40 -24.01
CA LYS A 86 -6.29 -7.44 -25.07
C LYS A 86 -7.69 -7.82 -24.55
N THR A 87 -7.77 -8.69 -23.55
CA THR A 87 -9.02 -9.31 -23.08
C THR A 87 -9.43 -8.92 -21.68
N ASN A 88 -8.48 -8.54 -20.84
CA ASN A 88 -8.70 -8.32 -19.42
C ASN A 88 -8.16 -6.94 -19.00
N GLU A 89 -8.86 -6.34 -18.05
CA GLU A 89 -8.44 -5.07 -17.43
C GLU A 89 -8.95 -4.98 -16.00
N PHE A 90 -8.09 -4.55 -15.09
CA PHE A 90 -8.44 -4.24 -13.71
C PHE A 90 -7.55 -3.13 -13.15
N GLU A 91 -8.01 -2.48 -12.10
CA GLU A 91 -7.27 -1.47 -11.36
C GLU A 91 -7.01 -1.95 -9.93
N VAL A 92 -5.84 -1.60 -9.38
CA VAL A 92 -5.55 -1.71 -7.96
C VAL A 92 -5.43 -0.30 -7.40
N LEU A 93 -6.30 0.02 -6.44
CA LEU A 93 -6.34 1.31 -5.75
C LEU A 93 -5.68 1.12 -4.39
N ASP A 94 -4.50 1.68 -4.22
CA ASP A 94 -3.70 1.59 -3.00
C ASP A 94 -3.82 2.88 -2.18
N PHE A 95 -4.17 2.76 -0.91
CA PHE A 95 -4.25 3.91 -0.02
C PHE A 95 -4.14 3.53 1.45
N MET A 96 -3.83 4.53 2.27
CA MET A 96 -3.92 4.47 3.72
C MET A 96 -5.04 5.42 4.16
N PRO A 97 -6.04 4.96 4.95
CA PRO A 97 -7.18 5.77 5.36
C PRO A 97 -6.74 7.03 6.10
N ARG A 98 -7.33 8.17 5.70
CA ARG A 98 -7.18 9.45 6.40
C ARG A 98 -8.37 10.36 6.16
N TYR A 99 -9.03 10.77 7.25
CA TYR A 99 -10.10 11.76 7.24
C TYR A 99 -10.31 12.35 8.63
N GLN A 100 -11.17 13.35 8.76
CA GLN A 100 -11.64 13.83 10.05
C GLN A 100 -13.02 13.26 10.34
N ASN A 101 -13.22 12.82 11.58
CA ASN A 101 -14.55 12.46 12.07
C ASN A 101 -15.37 13.73 12.36
N GLU A 102 -16.63 13.55 12.76
CA GLU A 102 -17.54 14.65 13.09
C GLU A 102 -17.03 15.58 14.21
N SER A 103 -16.22 15.06 15.12
CA SER A 103 -15.59 15.82 16.21
C SER A 103 -14.33 16.57 15.77
N GLY A 104 -13.94 16.48 14.49
CA GLY A 104 -12.72 17.10 13.95
C GLY A 104 -11.43 16.35 14.26
N VAL A 105 -11.50 15.17 14.91
CA VAL A 105 -10.34 14.33 15.19
C VAL A 105 -9.96 13.56 13.93
N TYR A 106 -8.66 13.51 13.66
CA TYR A 106 -8.14 12.73 12.51
C TYR A 106 -8.25 11.23 12.78
N TYR A 107 -8.83 10.52 11.84
CA TYR A 107 -8.77 9.08 11.73
C TYR A 107 -7.64 8.73 10.77
N SER A 108 -6.62 8.07 11.26
CA SER A 108 -5.41 7.68 10.52
C SER A 108 -4.90 6.37 11.12
N PRO A 109 -5.60 5.26 10.89
CA PRO A 109 -5.21 3.94 11.42
C PRO A 109 -3.90 3.46 10.77
N PRO A 110 -3.16 2.55 11.44
CA PRO A 110 -2.01 1.87 10.85
C PRO A 110 -2.48 0.78 9.88
N GLU A 111 -3.06 1.21 8.77
CA GLU A 111 -3.77 0.37 7.83
C GLU A 111 -3.39 0.70 6.39
N ILE A 112 -3.23 -0.34 5.58
CA ILE A 112 -3.08 -0.27 4.12
C ILE A 112 -4.26 -0.99 3.49
N ILE A 113 -4.94 -0.33 2.56
CA ILE A 113 -6.01 -0.93 1.78
C ILE A 113 -5.59 -0.99 0.31
N ARG A 114 -5.75 -2.17 -0.30
CA ARG A 114 -5.62 -2.45 -1.72
C ARG A 114 -6.99 -2.89 -2.25
N PHE A 115 -7.65 -2.02 -3.00
CA PHE A 115 -8.95 -2.32 -3.60
C PHE A 115 -8.76 -2.74 -5.06
N PHE A 116 -9.20 -3.95 -5.39
CA PHE A 116 -9.11 -4.54 -6.74
C PHE A 116 -10.42 -4.30 -7.47
N LYS A 117 -10.40 -3.45 -8.47
CA LYS A 117 -11.56 -3.06 -9.24
C LYS A 117 -11.55 -3.75 -10.60
N LEU A 118 -12.56 -4.55 -10.88
CA LEU A 118 -12.73 -5.19 -12.18
C LEU A 118 -13.22 -4.19 -13.22
N ILE A 119 -12.52 -4.06 -14.34
CA ILE A 119 -12.92 -3.23 -15.46
C ILE A 119 -13.44 -4.08 -16.61
N LYS A 120 -12.71 -5.15 -16.97
CA LYS A 120 -13.05 -5.98 -18.14
C LYS A 120 -12.52 -7.40 -18.02
N GLY A 121 -13.31 -8.38 -18.48
CA GLY A 121 -12.91 -9.77 -18.62
C GLY A 121 -12.90 -10.53 -17.30
N LYS A 122 -12.00 -11.49 -17.20
CA LYS A 122 -11.73 -12.30 -16.00
C LYS A 122 -10.23 -12.34 -15.77
N PRO A 123 -9.63 -11.26 -15.26
CA PRO A 123 -8.20 -11.21 -14.97
C PRO A 123 -7.77 -12.33 -14.04
N LYS A 124 -6.57 -12.87 -14.30
CA LYS A 124 -5.94 -13.90 -13.51
C LYS A 124 -4.58 -13.40 -13.06
N PHE A 125 -4.26 -13.63 -11.79
CA PHE A 125 -2.98 -13.26 -11.20
C PHE A 125 -2.72 -14.07 -9.92
N ASN A 126 -1.47 -14.02 -9.45
CA ASN A 126 -1.09 -14.56 -8.16
C ASN A 126 -0.74 -13.40 -7.22
N ILE A 127 -0.82 -13.64 -5.93
CA ILE A 127 -0.38 -12.70 -4.91
C ILE A 127 0.76 -13.31 -4.12
N LEU A 128 1.89 -12.62 -4.05
CA LEU A 128 2.95 -12.92 -3.11
C LEU A 128 2.81 -11.96 -1.92
N TYR A 129 2.40 -12.51 -0.78
CA TYR A 129 2.31 -11.80 0.49
C TYR A 129 3.38 -12.33 1.44
N ASP A 130 4.48 -11.59 1.56
CA ASP A 130 5.65 -11.96 2.35
C ASP A 130 6.02 -10.81 3.31
N PRO A 131 5.25 -10.60 4.39
CA PRO A 131 5.62 -9.63 5.41
C PRO A 131 6.83 -10.14 6.21
N ARG A 132 7.75 -9.22 6.54
CA ARG A 132 8.94 -9.46 7.34
C ARG A 132 8.94 -8.48 8.50
N LEU A 133 8.37 -8.91 9.61
CA LEU A 133 8.19 -8.06 10.78
C LEU A 133 9.51 -7.82 11.51
N GLU A 134 9.58 -6.78 12.34
CA GLU A 134 10.74 -6.44 13.17
C GLU A 134 12.05 -6.36 12.38
N TYR A 135 12.03 -5.68 11.21
CA TYR A 135 13.21 -5.59 10.32
C TYR A 135 13.78 -6.96 9.90
N SER A 136 12.93 -7.97 9.76
CA SER A 136 13.31 -9.36 9.46
C SER A 136 14.19 -10.01 10.55
N ASN A 137 14.11 -9.54 11.80
CA ASN A 137 14.89 -10.10 12.94
C ASN A 137 14.34 -11.45 13.45
N GLY A 138 13.29 -11.96 12.89
CA GLY A 138 12.72 -13.26 13.20
C GLY A 138 11.98 -13.83 12.00
N GLU A 139 11.59 -15.09 12.11
CA GLU A 139 10.74 -15.70 11.09
C GLU A 139 9.31 -15.19 11.25
N THR A 140 8.75 -14.64 10.19
CA THR A 140 7.33 -14.24 10.15
C THR A 140 6.49 -15.40 9.66
N ASN A 141 5.55 -15.83 10.49
CA ASN A 141 4.65 -16.94 10.20
C ASN A 141 3.24 -16.42 9.87
N ASN A 142 2.65 -16.91 8.78
CA ASN A 142 1.31 -16.55 8.33
C ASN A 142 0.31 -17.68 8.61
N PHE A 143 -0.81 -17.36 9.25
CA PHE A 143 -1.85 -18.32 9.59
C PHE A 143 -3.23 -17.83 9.17
N ILE A 144 -4.06 -18.72 8.62
CA ILE A 144 -5.48 -18.43 8.40
C ILE A 144 -6.22 -18.66 9.72
N LYS A 145 -6.97 -17.64 10.14
CA LYS A 145 -7.87 -17.73 11.31
C LYS A 145 -9.22 -17.13 10.94
N ASP A 146 -10.27 -17.95 11.01
CA ASP A 146 -11.65 -17.54 10.72
C ASP A 146 -11.74 -16.64 9.46
N ASP A 147 -11.98 -15.35 9.65
CA ASP A 147 -12.22 -14.39 8.58
C ASP A 147 -10.97 -13.60 8.13
N PHE A 148 -9.79 -13.85 8.72
CA PHE A 148 -8.57 -13.10 8.42
C PHE A 148 -7.33 -13.99 8.35
N ILE A 149 -6.26 -13.43 7.81
CA ILE A 149 -4.90 -13.98 7.91
C ILE A 149 -4.18 -13.21 9.00
N VAL A 150 -3.46 -13.91 9.87
CA VAL A 150 -2.58 -13.29 10.87
C VAL A 150 -1.14 -13.59 10.53
N SER A 151 -0.31 -12.54 10.53
CA SER A 151 1.15 -12.65 10.43
C SER A 151 1.76 -12.29 11.77
N VAL A 152 2.56 -13.18 12.33
CA VAL A 152 3.23 -12.97 13.62
C VAL A 152 4.71 -13.30 13.49
N VAL A 153 5.53 -12.57 14.23
CA VAL A 153 6.95 -12.87 14.38
C VAL A 153 7.19 -13.57 15.71
N ASP A 154 8.04 -14.58 15.71
CA ASP A 154 8.53 -15.22 16.93
C ASP A 154 9.76 -14.45 17.45
N TYR A 155 9.50 -13.26 17.99
CA TYR A 155 10.51 -12.37 18.54
C TYR A 155 9.97 -11.63 19.78
N GLU A 156 10.82 -10.96 20.54
CA GLU A 156 10.51 -10.39 21.86
C GLU A 156 9.25 -9.50 21.93
N ASN A 157 8.92 -8.77 20.84
CA ASN A 157 7.81 -7.83 20.82
C ASN A 157 6.49 -8.40 20.28
N HIS A 158 6.47 -9.62 19.74
CA HIS A 158 5.29 -10.28 19.19
C HIS A 158 4.46 -9.42 18.22
N ASP A 159 5.13 -8.70 17.32
CA ASP A 159 4.47 -7.91 16.29
C ASP A 159 3.46 -8.74 15.50
N THR A 160 2.31 -8.15 15.24
CA THR A 160 1.20 -8.85 14.61
C THR A 160 0.53 -7.98 13.55
N LEU A 161 0.35 -8.55 12.35
CA LEU A 161 -0.51 -7.99 11.31
C LEU A 161 -1.76 -8.84 11.17
N TYR A 162 -2.86 -8.17 10.88
CA TYR A 162 -4.12 -8.80 10.47
C TYR A 162 -4.41 -8.42 9.03
N LEU A 163 -4.65 -9.40 8.17
CA LEU A 163 -5.03 -9.18 6.78
C LEU A 163 -6.45 -9.69 6.57
N TYR A 164 -7.32 -8.79 6.13
CA TYR A 164 -8.70 -9.06 5.76
C TYR A 164 -8.83 -9.06 4.25
N THR A 165 -9.55 -10.04 3.71
CA THR A 165 -9.79 -10.15 2.27
C THR A 165 -11.00 -11.03 2.00
N ASP A 166 -11.69 -10.79 0.90
CA ASP A 166 -12.73 -11.66 0.37
C ASP A 166 -12.22 -12.61 -0.74
N PHE A 167 -10.92 -12.59 -1.05
CA PHE A 167 -10.28 -13.66 -1.81
C PHE A 167 -10.24 -14.97 -1.01
N ASP A 168 -10.12 -16.09 -1.70
CA ASP A 168 -9.80 -17.38 -1.07
C ASP A 168 -8.45 -17.29 -0.34
N LYS A 169 -8.47 -17.36 0.98
CA LYS A 169 -7.30 -17.13 1.84
C LYS A 169 -6.23 -18.20 1.66
N SER A 170 -6.63 -19.44 1.34
CA SER A 170 -5.67 -20.52 1.09
C SER A 170 -4.91 -20.28 -0.19
N LYS A 171 -5.61 -19.95 -1.28
CA LYS A 171 -4.98 -19.59 -2.55
C LYS A 171 -4.10 -18.36 -2.41
N PHE A 172 -4.58 -17.36 -1.66
CA PHE A 172 -3.84 -16.14 -1.38
C PHE A 172 -2.49 -16.41 -0.71
N LEU A 173 -2.47 -17.18 0.37
CA LEU A 173 -1.23 -17.50 1.09
C LEU A 173 -0.31 -18.47 0.33
N ASN A 174 -0.87 -19.38 -0.44
CA ASN A 174 -0.09 -20.36 -1.20
C ASN A 174 0.42 -19.81 -2.53
N ASN A 175 0.18 -18.51 -2.83
CA ASN A 175 0.53 -17.91 -4.12
C ASN A 175 -0.09 -18.68 -5.30
N GLU A 176 -1.32 -19.16 -5.14
CA GLU A 176 -2.06 -19.83 -6.20
C GLU A 176 -2.84 -18.82 -7.06
N GLU A 177 -3.23 -19.24 -8.28
CA GLU A 177 -3.97 -18.40 -9.21
C GLU A 177 -5.32 -17.95 -8.63
N LEU A 178 -5.51 -16.63 -8.58
CA LEU A 178 -6.76 -15.96 -8.27
C LEU A 178 -7.43 -15.45 -9.56
N VAL A 179 -8.75 -15.46 -9.59
CA VAL A 179 -9.54 -14.96 -10.72
C VAL A 179 -10.40 -13.80 -10.24
N LEU A 180 -10.29 -12.65 -10.89
CA LEU A 180 -11.11 -11.49 -10.59
C LEU A 180 -12.42 -11.56 -11.39
N GLU A 181 -13.52 -11.93 -10.74
CA GLU A 181 -14.87 -11.99 -11.35
C GLU A 181 -15.79 -10.84 -10.87
N LYS A 182 -15.38 -10.15 -9.84
CA LYS A 182 -16.00 -8.96 -9.25
C LYS A 182 -14.92 -8.11 -8.58
N ASP A 183 -15.29 -6.99 -8.00
CA ASP A 183 -14.38 -6.22 -7.17
C ASP A 183 -14.03 -6.99 -5.90
N HIS A 184 -12.78 -6.86 -5.46
CA HIS A 184 -12.23 -7.48 -4.25
C HIS A 184 -11.41 -6.48 -3.46
N PHE A 185 -11.06 -6.83 -2.23
CA PHE A 185 -10.24 -6.01 -1.37
C PHE A 185 -9.19 -6.82 -0.60
N VAL A 186 -8.16 -6.13 -0.17
CA VAL A 186 -7.23 -6.56 0.87
C VAL A 186 -7.03 -5.36 1.80
N SER A 187 -7.20 -5.56 3.10
CA SER A 187 -6.85 -4.60 4.15
C SER A 187 -5.85 -5.23 5.10
N ILE A 188 -4.73 -4.55 5.35
CA ILE A 188 -3.71 -4.94 6.32
C ILE A 188 -3.76 -3.95 7.47
N THR A 189 -3.92 -4.45 8.70
CA THR A 189 -3.92 -3.65 9.93
C THR A 189 -2.82 -4.11 10.87
N TYR A 190 -2.25 -3.17 11.63
CA TYR A 190 -1.20 -3.45 12.60
C TYR A 190 -1.78 -3.41 14.03
N TYR A 191 -1.66 -4.50 14.77
CA TYR A 191 -2.17 -4.74 16.12
C TYR A 191 -3.69 -4.62 16.31
N GLU A 192 -4.40 -3.89 15.48
CA GLU A 192 -5.84 -3.69 15.62
C GLU A 192 -6.61 -4.79 14.90
N LYS A 193 -7.24 -5.67 15.68
CA LYS A 193 -8.19 -6.64 15.14
C LYS A 193 -9.53 -5.93 14.91
N ILE A 194 -9.95 -5.85 13.66
CA ILE A 194 -11.27 -5.36 13.27
C ILE A 194 -12.26 -6.53 13.35
N ASN A 195 -13.42 -6.35 13.97
CA ASN A 195 -14.39 -7.43 14.15
C ASN A 195 -14.99 -7.93 12.82
N SER A 196 -15.14 -7.04 11.86
CA SER A 196 -15.54 -7.38 10.48
C SER A 196 -15.03 -6.29 9.56
N PHE A 197 -14.53 -6.66 8.39
CA PHE A 197 -14.18 -5.74 7.32
C PHE A 197 -14.57 -6.38 6.00
N ASN A 198 -15.31 -5.65 5.19
CA ASN A 198 -15.87 -6.13 3.93
C ASN A 198 -15.62 -5.13 2.80
N ILE A 199 -16.13 -5.43 1.62
CA ILE A 199 -15.89 -4.59 0.43
C ILE A 199 -16.56 -3.22 0.52
N GLU A 200 -17.72 -3.12 1.16
CA GLU A 200 -18.42 -1.85 1.40
C GLU A 200 -17.62 -0.96 2.34
N ASP A 201 -17.03 -1.54 3.40
CA ASP A 201 -16.14 -0.82 4.31
C ASP A 201 -14.92 -0.26 3.57
N SER A 202 -14.30 -1.08 2.70
CA SER A 202 -13.17 -0.67 1.88
C SER A 202 -13.52 0.50 0.94
N LEU A 203 -14.67 0.46 0.29
CA LEU A 203 -15.18 1.55 -0.56
C LEU A 203 -15.48 2.82 0.26
N PHE A 204 -16.01 2.66 1.44
CA PHE A 204 -16.32 3.78 2.34
C PHE A 204 -15.04 4.49 2.79
N GLU A 205 -14.02 3.73 3.20
CA GLU A 205 -12.71 4.27 3.55
C GLU A 205 -12.03 4.97 2.36
N PHE A 206 -12.17 4.41 1.14
CA PHE A 206 -11.69 5.04 -0.08
C PHE A 206 -12.35 6.40 -0.32
N GLU A 207 -13.69 6.47 -0.27
CA GLU A 207 -14.41 7.72 -0.54
C GLU A 207 -14.11 8.79 0.52
N LYS A 208 -14.05 8.45 1.81
CA LYS A 208 -13.66 9.38 2.87
C LYS A 208 -12.24 9.91 2.68
N THR A 209 -11.30 9.04 2.39
CA THR A 209 -9.90 9.40 2.14
C THR A 209 -9.77 10.31 0.92
N LYS A 210 -10.50 10.01 -0.15
CA LYS A 210 -10.56 10.84 -1.37
C LYS A 210 -11.11 12.23 -1.09
N VAL A 211 -12.21 12.33 -0.34
CA VAL A 211 -12.82 13.60 0.06
C VAL A 211 -11.86 14.41 0.92
N TYR A 212 -11.19 13.78 1.89
CA TYR A 212 -10.20 14.44 2.73
C TYR A 212 -9.10 15.12 1.91
N TRP A 213 -8.44 14.39 1.01
CA TRP A 213 -7.34 14.91 0.22
C TRP A 213 -7.79 16.02 -0.74
N ARG A 214 -8.96 15.87 -1.37
CA ARG A 214 -9.52 16.89 -2.26
C ARG A 214 -9.87 18.18 -1.50
N ASN A 215 -10.46 18.08 -0.32
CA ASN A 215 -10.76 19.22 0.53
C ASN A 215 -9.47 19.91 1.02
N TRP A 216 -8.42 19.15 1.31
CA TRP A 216 -7.12 19.70 1.65
C TRP A 216 -6.51 20.44 0.47
N CYS A 217 -6.51 19.85 -0.71
CA CYS A 217 -6.01 20.50 -1.95
C CYS A 217 -6.81 21.75 -2.34
N ALA A 218 -8.11 21.80 -2.06
CA ALA A 218 -8.94 22.95 -2.36
C ALA A 218 -8.53 24.22 -1.57
N LYS A 219 -7.79 24.05 -0.47
CA LYS A 219 -7.23 25.16 0.33
C LYS A 219 -5.85 25.61 -0.18
N THR A 220 -5.24 24.87 -1.11
CA THR A 220 -3.94 25.22 -1.70
C THR A 220 -4.15 26.26 -2.80
N PRO A 221 -3.32 27.32 -2.87
CA PRO A 221 -3.39 28.28 -3.97
C PRO A 221 -3.25 27.61 -5.33
N SER A 222 -3.95 28.10 -6.32
CA SER A 222 -3.77 27.66 -7.73
C SER A 222 -2.68 28.47 -8.39
N PHE A 223 -1.95 27.85 -9.30
CA PHE A 223 -0.85 28.44 -10.06
C PHE A 223 -1.13 28.32 -11.55
N GLU A 224 -0.71 29.33 -12.33
CA GLU A 224 -0.91 29.34 -13.80
C GLU A 224 -0.05 28.27 -14.49
N LEU A 225 1.18 28.06 -13.97
CA LEU A 225 2.13 27.08 -14.52
C LEU A 225 2.39 25.95 -13.52
N TYR A 226 2.52 24.73 -14.02
CA TYR A 226 2.89 23.53 -13.25
C TYR A 226 1.95 23.22 -12.07
N ASN A 227 0.68 23.63 -12.16
CA ASN A 227 -0.26 23.50 -11.05
C ASN A 227 -0.39 22.04 -10.53
N ASP A 228 -0.48 21.08 -11.43
CA ASP A 228 -0.63 19.67 -11.04
C ASP A 228 0.63 19.11 -10.35
N GLN A 229 1.81 19.51 -10.81
CA GLN A 229 3.09 19.14 -10.20
C GLN A 229 3.25 19.78 -8.81
N ILE A 230 2.84 21.05 -8.67
CA ILE A 230 2.85 21.75 -7.38
C ILE A 230 1.88 21.10 -6.40
N ILE A 231 0.66 20.80 -6.82
CA ILE A 231 -0.32 20.10 -5.99
C ILE A 231 0.18 18.70 -5.59
N ARG A 232 0.79 17.95 -6.53
CA ARG A 232 1.38 16.64 -6.24
C ARG A 232 2.50 16.75 -5.20
N SER A 233 3.41 17.72 -5.36
CA SER A 233 4.49 17.98 -4.40
C SER A 233 3.95 18.37 -3.02
N ALA A 234 2.92 19.24 -2.99
CA ALA A 234 2.28 19.65 -1.75
C ALA A 234 1.63 18.46 -1.00
N ILE A 235 0.95 17.56 -1.74
CA ILE A 235 0.40 16.32 -1.15
C ILE A 235 1.51 15.44 -0.57
N THR A 236 2.63 15.29 -1.28
CA THR A 236 3.77 14.48 -0.79
C THR A 236 4.38 15.08 0.47
N LEU A 237 4.60 16.40 0.51
CA LEU A 237 5.08 17.08 1.73
C LEU A 237 4.10 16.95 2.88
N LYS A 238 2.80 17.09 2.62
CA LYS A 238 1.76 16.89 3.64
C LYS A 238 1.73 15.45 4.16
N LEU A 239 1.84 14.48 3.28
CA LEU A 239 1.88 13.06 3.64
C LEU A 239 3.07 12.75 4.56
N LEU A 240 4.25 13.32 4.27
CA LEU A 240 5.47 13.18 5.05
C LEU A 240 5.51 14.07 6.31
N THR A 241 4.48 14.87 6.56
CA THR A 241 4.37 15.66 7.80
C THR A 241 3.80 14.77 8.90
N PHE A 242 4.61 14.43 9.91
CA PHE A 242 4.17 13.59 11.02
C PHE A 242 3.11 14.29 11.86
N GLU A 243 1.95 13.69 11.96
CA GLU A 243 0.75 14.29 12.58
C GLU A 243 0.96 14.71 14.04
N LYS A 244 1.70 13.92 14.82
CA LYS A 244 1.87 14.18 16.26
C LYS A 244 2.73 15.40 16.57
N THR A 245 3.74 15.69 15.74
CA THR A 245 4.76 16.70 16.02
C THR A 245 4.78 17.83 15.01
N GLY A 246 4.22 17.63 13.81
CA GLY A 246 4.33 18.55 12.70
C GLY A 246 5.70 18.51 12.00
N ALA A 247 6.61 17.62 12.41
CA ALA A 247 7.90 17.44 11.75
C ALA A 247 7.69 16.88 10.34
N VAL A 248 8.47 17.37 9.38
CA VAL A 248 8.48 16.86 8.00
C VAL A 248 9.65 15.91 7.83
N LEU A 249 9.36 14.67 7.42
CA LEU A 249 10.39 13.70 7.11
C LEU A 249 11.09 14.09 5.81
N ALA A 250 12.41 13.91 5.77
CA ALA A 250 13.21 14.19 4.57
C ALA A 250 12.89 13.24 3.42
N ALA A 251 12.59 11.99 3.71
CA ALA A 251 12.20 10.96 2.75
C ALA A 251 11.42 9.84 3.43
N ALA A 252 10.61 9.10 2.67
CA ALA A 252 10.03 7.83 3.08
C ALA A 252 10.95 6.66 2.64
N THR A 253 12.24 6.84 2.80
CA THR A 253 13.26 5.82 2.51
C THR A 253 13.35 5.41 1.03
N THR A 254 13.34 6.38 0.10
CA THR A 254 13.51 6.13 -1.34
C THR A 254 14.97 6.08 -1.79
N SER A 255 15.90 6.55 -0.98
CA SER A 255 17.32 6.60 -1.30
C SER A 255 18.11 6.13 -0.10
N LEU A 256 18.12 4.84 0.10
CA LEU A 256 19.12 4.24 0.99
C LEU A 256 20.37 3.98 0.17
N PRO A 257 21.54 4.31 0.75
CA PRO A 257 22.81 4.10 0.09
C PRO A 257 23.10 2.64 -0.14
#